data_cf88dcfc337a13535039b16f2f4d1f5d
#
_entry.id   cf88dcfc337a13535039b16f2f4d1f5d
#
_cell.length_a   1.000
_cell.length_b   1.000
_cell.length_c   1.000
_cell.angle_alpha   90.00
_cell.angle_beta   90.00
_cell.angle_gamma   90.00
#
_symmetry.space_group_name_H-M   'P 1'
#
loop_
_entity.id
_entity.type
_entity.pdbx_description
1 polymer ?
#
loop_
_entity_poly.entity_id
_entity_poly.type
_entity_poly.pdbx_seq_one_letter_code
_entity_poly.pdbx_strand_id
1 'polypeptide(L)'
;MNNKGWPLVLAVLLMLSGCSHRHKSMMQRLNQPYEDNPTMQERVRKLMGITIELPADMQASKQGKDFLWISNNAASGMKNVVIYKVKTSETLPLSVERFCSLRDSVMQINLKGASDSMFVTTLKVSVEGRFNAKEKLCRYAGLWEMHGDAMGGQFVSNVYQQPKGQGLIIAEGFLYAPETNNKQTLLSQLKTILGSINIKNNNGK
;
A
#
# COMPACT_ATOMS: atom_id res chain seq x y z
N MET A 1 -23.37 -54.93 -55.84
CA MET A 1 -23.23 -53.46 -56.03
C MET A 1 -23.93 -52.77 -54.88
N ASN A 2 -23.30 -52.57 -53.74
CA ASN A 2 -23.88 -51.85 -52.63
C ASN A 2 -22.76 -51.07 -51.94
N ASN A 3 -22.71 -49.76 -52.22
CA ASN A 3 -21.88 -48.82 -51.50
C ASN A 3 -22.50 -48.50 -50.15
N LYS A 4 -21.87 -48.93 -49.06
CA LYS A 4 -22.21 -48.44 -47.73
C LYS A 4 -21.27 -47.30 -47.36
N GLY A 5 -21.80 -46.07 -47.44
CA GLY A 5 -21.16 -44.89 -46.91
C GLY A 5 -21.11 -44.92 -45.38
N TRP A 6 -19.92 -44.70 -44.84
CA TRP A 6 -19.72 -44.48 -43.41
C TRP A 6 -19.92 -43.00 -43.09
N PRO A 7 -20.67 -42.64 -42.06
CA PRO A 7 -20.75 -41.27 -41.65
C PRO A 7 -19.47 -40.90 -40.87
N LEU A 8 -18.77 -39.91 -41.34
CA LEU A 8 -17.70 -39.22 -40.59
C LEU A 8 -18.31 -38.52 -39.38
N VAL A 9 -18.08 -39.09 -38.21
CA VAL A 9 -18.36 -38.38 -36.94
C VAL A 9 -17.26 -37.32 -36.76
N LEU A 10 -17.60 -36.08 -37.07
CA LEU A 10 -16.77 -34.92 -36.82
C LEU A 10 -16.82 -34.64 -35.32
N ALA A 11 -15.82 -35.11 -34.58
CA ALA A 11 -15.62 -34.73 -33.19
C ALA A 11 -15.17 -33.24 -33.13
N VAL A 12 -16.12 -32.36 -32.92
CA VAL A 12 -15.82 -30.95 -32.58
C VAL A 12 -15.23 -30.92 -31.20
N LEU A 13 -13.89 -30.89 -31.14
CA LEU A 13 -13.16 -30.61 -29.93
C LEU A 13 -13.37 -29.11 -29.60
N LEU A 14 -14.35 -28.82 -28.76
CA LEU A 14 -14.49 -27.50 -28.15
C LEU A 14 -13.29 -27.28 -27.22
N MET A 15 -12.25 -26.66 -27.78
CA MET A 15 -11.19 -26.02 -27.01
C MET A 15 -11.84 -24.92 -26.19
N LEU A 16 -12.21 -25.24 -24.96
CA LEU A 16 -12.48 -24.24 -23.94
C LEU A 16 -11.16 -23.53 -23.64
N SER A 17 -10.77 -22.59 -24.48
CA SER A 17 -9.77 -21.59 -24.18
C SER A 17 -10.31 -20.79 -23.00
N GLY A 18 -10.06 -21.27 -21.80
CA GLY A 18 -10.26 -20.51 -20.59
C GLY A 18 -9.42 -19.24 -20.72
N CYS A 19 -10.07 -18.15 -21.11
CA CYS A 19 -9.50 -16.82 -21.07
C CYS A 19 -9.24 -16.48 -19.61
N SER A 20 -8.10 -16.98 -19.09
CA SER A 20 -7.55 -16.50 -17.83
C SER A 20 -7.20 -15.03 -18.08
N HIS A 21 -8.16 -14.15 -17.80
CA HIS A 21 -7.88 -12.73 -17.64
C HIS A 21 -7.01 -12.63 -16.40
N ARG A 22 -5.70 -12.84 -16.58
CA ARG A 22 -4.68 -12.45 -15.63
C ARG A 22 -4.89 -10.95 -15.41
N HIS A 23 -5.51 -10.61 -14.29
CA HIS A 23 -5.59 -9.23 -13.85
C HIS A 23 -4.14 -8.72 -13.82
N LYS A 24 -3.78 -7.88 -14.80
CA LYS A 24 -2.46 -7.23 -14.80
C LYS A 24 -2.35 -6.47 -13.50
N SER A 25 -1.29 -6.69 -12.74
CA SER A 25 -1.04 -5.98 -11.49
C SER A 25 -1.12 -4.47 -11.74
N MET A 26 -1.52 -3.70 -10.75
CA MET A 26 -1.59 -2.23 -10.88
C MET A 26 -0.23 -1.65 -11.30
N MET A 27 0.86 -2.26 -10.86
CA MET A 27 2.22 -1.84 -11.16
C MET A 27 2.61 -2.11 -12.62
N GLN A 28 2.14 -3.21 -13.22
CA GLN A 28 2.33 -3.50 -14.66
C GLN A 28 1.65 -2.48 -15.57
N ARG A 29 0.65 -1.77 -15.10
CA ARG A 29 -0.02 -0.70 -15.84
C ARG A 29 0.83 0.56 -16.01
N LEU A 30 1.90 0.70 -15.24
CA LEU A 30 2.84 1.84 -15.32
C LEU A 30 3.93 1.65 -16.38
N ASN A 31 3.88 0.59 -17.22
CA ASN A 31 4.88 0.26 -18.25
C ASN A 31 6.33 0.21 -17.74
N GLN A 32 6.54 -0.07 -16.46
CA GLN A 32 7.85 -0.24 -15.84
C GLN A 32 8.15 -1.74 -15.71
N PRO A 33 9.38 -2.19 -15.92
CA PRO A 33 9.77 -3.54 -15.54
C PRO A 33 9.54 -3.70 -14.03
N TYR A 34 8.57 -4.53 -13.68
CA TYR A 34 8.16 -4.75 -12.31
C TYR A 34 8.45 -6.20 -11.92
N GLU A 35 9.36 -6.35 -11.01
CA GLU A 35 9.58 -7.60 -10.30
C GLU A 35 8.91 -7.53 -8.94
N ASP A 36 8.19 -8.58 -8.59
CA ASP A 36 7.47 -8.74 -7.32
C ASP A 36 8.41 -9.06 -6.17
N ASN A 37 8.01 -8.65 -4.96
CA ASN A 37 8.63 -9.09 -3.71
C ASN A 37 7.68 -10.00 -2.92
N PRO A 38 7.52 -11.28 -3.31
CA PRO A 38 6.56 -12.18 -2.67
C PRO A 38 6.87 -12.43 -1.19
N THR A 39 8.15 -12.42 -0.81
CA THR A 39 8.56 -12.61 0.59
C THR A 39 8.05 -11.48 1.48
N MET A 40 8.20 -10.23 1.04
CA MET A 40 7.73 -9.07 1.81
C MET A 40 6.20 -8.97 1.79
N GLN A 41 5.56 -9.28 0.66
CA GLN A 41 4.10 -9.33 0.54
C GLN A 41 3.50 -10.35 1.51
N GLU A 42 4.09 -11.54 1.62
CA GLU A 42 3.67 -12.57 2.58
C GLU A 42 3.90 -12.12 4.02
N ARG A 43 4.99 -11.40 4.30
CA ARG A 43 5.23 -10.80 5.62
C ARG A 43 4.14 -9.79 5.99
N VAL A 44 3.77 -8.91 5.07
CA VAL A 44 2.65 -7.97 5.28
C VAL A 44 1.35 -8.74 5.55
N ARG A 45 1.07 -9.77 4.76
CA ARG A 45 -0.14 -10.59 4.94
C ARG A 45 -0.21 -11.23 6.32
N LYS A 46 0.89 -11.79 6.81
CA LYS A 46 0.96 -12.44 8.13
C LYS A 46 0.80 -11.45 9.27
N LEU A 47 1.48 -10.30 9.21
CA LEU A 47 1.53 -9.34 10.33
C LEU A 47 0.31 -8.40 10.33
N MET A 48 -0.10 -7.94 9.17
CA MET A 48 -1.13 -6.91 9.04
C MET A 48 -2.50 -7.45 8.62
N GLY A 49 -2.57 -8.68 8.09
CA GLY A 49 -3.82 -9.30 7.64
C GLY A 49 -4.39 -8.67 6.36
N ILE A 50 -3.56 -7.98 5.59
CA ILE A 50 -3.90 -7.37 4.30
C ILE A 50 -3.02 -7.92 3.20
N THR A 51 -3.43 -7.76 1.94
CA THR A 51 -2.56 -8.00 0.79
C THR A 51 -2.14 -6.68 0.16
N ILE A 52 -0.95 -6.64 -0.42
CA ILE A 52 -0.34 -5.47 -1.06
C ILE A 52 0.62 -5.98 -2.14
N GLU A 53 0.75 -5.26 -3.24
CA GLU A 53 1.79 -5.51 -4.24
C GLU A 53 3.01 -4.64 -3.91
N LEU A 54 4.17 -5.28 -3.77
CA LEU A 54 5.43 -4.60 -3.44
C LEU A 54 6.48 -4.93 -4.50
N PRO A 55 7.22 -3.92 -5.01
CA PRO A 55 8.31 -4.14 -5.94
C PRO A 55 9.52 -4.79 -5.26
N ALA A 56 10.33 -5.49 -6.06
CA ALA A 56 11.50 -6.23 -5.59
C ALA A 56 12.55 -5.36 -4.89
N ASP A 57 12.61 -4.06 -5.21
CA ASP A 57 13.53 -3.11 -4.57
C ASP A 57 13.16 -2.77 -3.12
N MET A 58 11.91 -3.04 -2.69
CA MET A 58 11.41 -2.77 -1.33
C MET A 58 11.82 -3.90 -0.37
N GLN A 59 13.12 -3.97 -0.01
CA GLN A 59 13.70 -5.10 0.72
C GLN A 59 13.99 -4.83 2.20
N ALA A 60 14.31 -3.60 2.55
CA ALA A 60 14.54 -3.24 3.94
C ALA A 60 13.24 -3.22 4.73
N SER A 61 13.25 -3.67 5.97
CA SER A 61 12.06 -3.59 6.83
C SER A 61 12.39 -3.55 8.31
N LYS A 62 11.53 -2.85 9.07
CA LYS A 62 11.53 -2.81 10.54
C LYS A 62 10.12 -3.05 11.06
N GLN A 63 10.01 -3.93 12.04
CA GLN A 63 8.74 -4.28 12.68
C GLN A 63 8.66 -3.67 14.08
N GLY A 64 7.52 -3.06 14.39
CA GLY A 64 7.12 -2.65 15.74
C GLY A 64 5.85 -3.38 16.17
N LYS A 65 5.29 -2.98 17.31
CA LYS A 65 3.99 -3.47 17.76
C LYS A 65 2.89 -2.87 16.87
N ASP A 66 2.12 -3.72 16.22
CA ASP A 66 1.07 -3.29 15.26
C ASP A 66 1.58 -2.34 14.16
N PHE A 67 2.88 -2.42 13.82
CA PHE A 67 3.57 -1.53 12.91
C PHE A 67 4.58 -2.30 12.04
N LEU A 68 4.62 -1.99 10.75
CA LEU A 68 5.62 -2.48 9.81
C LEU A 68 6.07 -1.33 8.90
N TRP A 69 7.36 -1.08 8.86
CA TRP A 69 8.01 -0.18 7.90
C TRP A 69 8.77 -1.00 6.87
N ILE A 70 8.66 -0.61 5.59
CA ILE A 70 9.31 -1.23 4.44
C ILE A 70 9.94 -0.11 3.61
N SER A 71 11.15 -0.32 3.11
CA SER A 71 11.88 0.69 2.33
C SER A 71 12.70 0.06 1.22
N ASN A 72 12.95 0.80 0.15
CA ASN A 72 13.98 0.45 -0.82
C ASN A 72 15.38 0.90 -0.37
N ASN A 73 15.48 1.65 0.73
CA ASN A 73 16.72 2.13 1.34
C ASN A 73 17.70 2.78 0.32
N ALA A 74 17.15 3.43 -0.70
CA ALA A 74 17.94 4.08 -1.73
C ALA A 74 18.60 5.37 -1.20
N ALA A 75 19.85 5.62 -1.57
CA ALA A 75 20.55 6.84 -1.19
C ALA A 75 19.89 8.10 -1.79
N SER A 76 19.27 7.97 -2.96
CA SER A 76 18.48 9.02 -3.61
C SER A 76 17.12 8.46 -4.01
N GLY A 77 16.06 9.19 -3.69
CA GLY A 77 14.70 8.75 -4.00
C GLY A 77 14.20 7.60 -3.12
N MET A 78 14.47 7.67 -1.82
CA MET A 78 14.05 6.66 -0.86
C MET A 78 12.52 6.61 -0.74
N LYS A 79 11.95 5.50 -1.19
CA LYS A 79 10.53 5.15 -1.04
C LYS A 79 10.34 4.39 0.25
N ASN A 80 9.36 4.80 1.04
CA ASN A 80 9.01 4.16 2.29
C ASN A 80 7.52 3.82 2.28
N VAL A 81 7.17 2.64 2.76
CA VAL A 81 5.80 2.21 3.04
C VAL A 81 5.71 1.83 4.51
N VAL A 82 4.76 2.40 5.22
CA VAL A 82 4.42 1.97 6.58
C VAL A 82 2.99 1.48 6.62
N ILE A 83 2.77 0.42 7.38
CA ILE A 83 1.44 -0.14 7.62
C ILE A 83 1.30 -0.33 9.12
N TYR A 84 0.23 0.20 9.69
CA TYR A 84 0.00 0.08 11.13
C TYR A 84 -1.47 -0.01 11.50
N LYS A 85 -1.73 -0.60 12.66
CA LYS A 85 -3.06 -0.76 13.22
C LYS A 85 -3.23 0.17 14.41
N VAL A 86 -4.36 0.85 14.46
CA VAL A 86 -4.75 1.70 15.59
C VAL A 86 -6.01 1.13 16.22
N LYS A 87 -5.93 0.77 17.51
CA LYS A 87 -7.10 0.38 18.29
C LYS A 87 -7.87 1.63 18.69
N THR A 88 -9.05 1.78 18.17
CA THR A 88 -9.93 2.92 18.44
C THR A 88 -11.38 2.54 18.19
N SER A 89 -12.31 3.20 18.87
CA SER A 89 -13.75 3.13 18.57
C SER A 89 -14.18 4.10 17.46
N GLU A 90 -13.28 4.94 16.98
CA GLU A 90 -13.58 5.90 15.91
C GLU A 90 -13.88 5.21 14.59
N THR A 91 -14.77 5.82 13.84
CA THR A 91 -15.18 5.37 12.50
C THR A 91 -14.80 6.41 11.46
N LEU A 92 -14.74 5.99 10.20
CA LEU A 92 -14.49 6.90 9.07
C LEU A 92 -15.75 7.72 8.75
N PRO A 93 -15.60 8.97 8.28
CA PRO A 93 -14.33 9.67 8.03
C PRO A 93 -13.69 10.28 9.29
N LEU A 94 -12.35 10.36 9.31
CA LEU A 94 -11.63 11.15 10.31
C LEU A 94 -11.44 12.59 9.83
N SER A 95 -11.37 13.54 10.76
CA SER A 95 -10.88 14.89 10.43
C SER A 95 -9.37 14.88 10.14
N VAL A 96 -8.86 15.89 9.46
CA VAL A 96 -7.43 16.04 9.15
C VAL A 96 -6.63 16.12 10.45
N GLU A 97 -7.10 16.89 11.44
CA GLU A 97 -6.44 17.04 12.75
C GLU A 97 -6.34 15.71 13.48
N ARG A 98 -7.42 14.91 13.42
CA ARG A 98 -7.43 13.61 14.08
C ARG A 98 -6.51 12.61 13.39
N PHE A 99 -6.49 12.59 12.06
CA PHE A 99 -5.55 11.79 11.29
C PHE A 99 -4.10 12.15 11.64
N CYS A 100 -3.75 13.45 11.61
CA CYS A 100 -2.39 13.92 11.96
C CYS A 100 -1.99 13.50 13.38
N SER A 101 -2.89 13.64 14.36
CA SER A 101 -2.62 13.25 15.75
C SER A 101 -2.35 11.75 15.89
N LEU A 102 -3.15 10.89 15.23
CA LEU A 102 -2.92 9.44 15.23
C LEU A 102 -1.61 9.07 14.53
N ARG A 103 -1.36 9.66 13.35
CA ARG A 103 -0.13 9.45 12.59
C ARG A 103 1.11 9.80 13.41
N ASP A 104 1.17 11.02 13.94
CA ASP A 104 2.33 11.51 14.69
C ASP A 104 2.62 10.66 15.92
N SER A 105 1.59 10.23 16.66
CA SER A 105 1.75 9.37 17.82
C SER A 105 2.39 8.01 17.49
N VAL A 106 2.07 7.44 16.33
CA VAL A 106 2.66 6.18 15.87
C VAL A 106 4.06 6.39 15.32
N MET A 107 4.27 7.44 14.50
CA MET A 107 5.56 7.73 13.88
C MET A 107 6.61 8.07 14.93
N GLN A 108 6.26 8.86 15.94
CA GLN A 108 7.15 9.22 17.05
C GLN A 108 7.72 8.01 17.79
N ILE A 109 6.97 6.93 17.91
CA ILE A 109 7.42 5.70 18.57
C ILE A 109 8.29 4.85 17.64
N ASN A 110 7.93 4.76 16.34
CA ASN A 110 8.45 3.72 15.46
C ASN A 110 9.51 4.21 14.48
N LEU A 111 9.48 5.48 14.07
CA LEU A 111 10.41 6.07 13.10
C LEU A 111 11.25 7.17 13.75
N LYS A 112 12.31 6.73 14.41
CA LYS A 112 13.32 7.58 15.04
C LYS A 112 14.40 7.96 14.04
N GLY A 113 15.00 9.14 14.24
CA GLY A 113 16.24 9.56 13.60
C GLY A 113 17.49 9.03 14.31
N ALA A 114 18.58 9.80 14.25
CA ALA A 114 19.85 9.43 14.87
C ALA A 114 19.80 9.43 16.42
N SER A 115 18.84 10.12 17.03
CA SER A 115 18.59 10.13 18.46
C SER A 115 17.12 9.90 18.77
N ASP A 116 16.80 9.57 20.02
CA ASP A 116 15.42 9.33 20.47
C ASP A 116 14.55 10.60 20.42
N SER A 117 15.14 11.78 20.46
CA SER A 117 14.44 13.04 20.28
C SER A 117 14.11 13.37 18.83
N MET A 118 14.70 12.66 17.87
CA MET A 118 14.45 12.83 16.45
C MET A 118 13.42 11.80 15.97
N PHE A 119 12.32 12.26 15.38
CA PHE A 119 11.25 11.39 14.88
C PHE A 119 10.46 12.03 13.74
N VAL A 120 9.85 11.18 12.93
CA VAL A 120 8.97 11.63 11.83
C VAL A 120 7.70 12.24 12.38
N THR A 121 7.35 13.43 11.90
CA THR A 121 6.13 14.17 12.25
C THR A 121 5.44 14.73 11.00
N THR A 122 4.30 15.37 11.16
CA THR A 122 3.47 15.92 10.07
C THR A 122 3.53 17.44 10.04
N LEU A 123 3.80 18.02 8.87
CA LEU A 123 3.54 19.45 8.63
C LEU A 123 2.03 19.64 8.43
N LYS A 124 1.30 19.81 9.54
CA LYS A 124 -0.18 19.74 9.59
C LYS A 124 -0.89 20.67 8.61
N VAL A 125 -0.35 21.90 8.40
CA VAL A 125 -0.92 22.88 7.48
C VAL A 125 -0.91 22.45 6.01
N SER A 126 -0.12 21.42 5.66
CA SER A 126 0.01 20.90 4.31
C SER A 126 -0.96 19.75 4.01
N VAL A 127 -1.71 19.26 5.01
CA VAL A 127 -2.47 18.01 4.88
C VAL A 127 -3.84 18.26 4.29
N GLU A 128 -4.13 17.52 3.22
CA GLU A 128 -5.45 17.43 2.62
C GLU A 128 -6.01 16.02 2.85
N GLY A 129 -7.33 15.95 3.14
CA GLY A 129 -8.06 14.71 3.35
C GLY A 129 -9.26 14.58 2.41
N ARG A 130 -9.53 13.35 1.94
CA ARG A 130 -10.71 13.02 1.12
C ARG A 130 -11.30 11.69 1.54
N PHE A 131 -12.61 11.64 1.71
CA PHE A 131 -13.35 10.42 2.01
C PHE A 131 -14.07 9.90 0.76
N ASN A 132 -13.87 8.63 0.45
CA ASN A 132 -14.64 7.90 -0.55
C ASN A 132 -15.65 6.98 0.14
N ALA A 133 -16.91 7.37 0.13
CA ALA A 133 -17.97 6.61 0.80
C ALA A 133 -18.22 5.23 0.17
N LYS A 134 -18.02 5.08 -1.16
CA LYS A 134 -18.18 3.81 -1.88
C LYS A 134 -17.11 2.80 -1.46
N GLU A 135 -15.87 3.25 -1.32
CA GLU A 135 -14.75 2.42 -0.91
C GLU A 135 -14.60 2.32 0.62
N LYS A 136 -15.33 3.14 1.38
CA LYS A 136 -15.18 3.31 2.84
C LYS A 136 -13.72 3.59 3.22
N LEU A 137 -13.10 4.54 2.52
CA LEU A 137 -11.68 4.83 2.56
C LEU A 137 -11.45 6.33 2.69
N CYS A 138 -10.66 6.73 3.68
CA CYS A 138 -10.08 8.08 3.72
C CYS A 138 -8.69 8.06 3.08
N ARG A 139 -8.41 9.06 2.27
CA ARG A 139 -7.08 9.32 1.69
C ARG A 139 -6.59 10.66 2.19
N TYR A 140 -5.33 10.69 2.65
CA TYR A 140 -4.65 11.91 3.06
C TYR A 140 -3.38 12.07 2.26
N ALA A 141 -2.98 13.31 2.02
CA ALA A 141 -1.70 13.67 1.42
C ALA A 141 -1.17 14.94 2.07
N GLY A 142 0.14 15.06 2.19
CA GLY A 142 0.77 16.22 2.80
C GLY A 142 2.29 16.09 2.84
N LEU A 143 2.89 16.88 3.71
CA LEU A 143 4.33 16.87 3.96
C LEU A 143 4.64 16.29 5.34
N TRP A 144 5.69 15.52 5.40
CA TRP A 144 6.32 15.05 6.64
C TRP A 144 7.66 15.75 6.83
N GLU A 145 8.07 15.85 8.05
CA GLU A 145 9.40 16.34 8.44
C GLU A 145 9.99 15.48 9.56
N MET A 146 11.31 15.52 9.72
CA MET A 146 11.99 14.92 10.83
C MET A 146 12.14 15.98 11.93
N HIS A 147 11.47 15.81 13.06
CA HIS A 147 11.73 16.66 14.22
C HIS A 147 13.19 16.57 14.61
N GLY A 148 13.88 17.72 14.68
CA GLY A 148 15.31 17.79 15.03
C GLY A 148 16.27 17.56 13.86
N ASP A 149 15.81 17.52 12.60
CA ASP A 149 16.62 17.43 11.40
C ASP A 149 15.97 18.15 10.22
N ALA A 150 16.75 18.47 9.19
CA ALA A 150 16.29 19.12 7.96
C ALA A 150 15.67 18.13 6.96
N MET A 151 15.43 16.87 7.35
CA MET A 151 14.80 15.87 6.48
C MET A 151 13.30 16.09 6.40
N GLY A 152 12.76 15.91 5.19
CA GLY A 152 11.31 15.99 4.95
C GLY A 152 10.94 15.56 3.54
N GLY A 153 9.64 15.48 3.27
CA GLY A 153 9.16 15.09 1.95
C GLY A 153 7.64 14.95 1.89
N GLN A 154 7.16 14.39 0.79
CA GLN A 154 5.74 14.14 0.56
C GLN A 154 5.31 12.80 1.15
N PHE A 155 4.08 12.73 1.62
CA PHE A 155 3.43 11.46 1.97
C PHE A 155 2.03 11.36 1.37
N VAL A 156 1.56 10.13 1.23
CA VAL A 156 0.18 9.75 0.89
C VAL A 156 -0.25 8.61 1.80
N SER A 157 -1.47 8.69 2.36
CA SER A 157 -1.99 7.69 3.30
C SER A 157 -3.38 7.24 2.90
N ASN A 158 -3.63 5.94 3.07
CA ASN A 158 -4.93 5.32 2.98
C ASN A 158 -5.35 4.82 4.37
N VAL A 159 -6.52 5.24 4.84
CA VAL A 159 -7.07 4.83 6.15
C VAL A 159 -8.31 3.99 5.92
N TYR A 160 -8.30 2.79 6.46
CA TYR A 160 -9.35 1.80 6.33
C TYR A 160 -9.94 1.44 7.69
N GLN A 161 -11.24 1.17 7.74
CA GLN A 161 -11.87 0.58 8.91
C GLN A 161 -11.46 -0.90 9.01
N GLN A 162 -11.02 -1.35 10.17
CA GLN A 162 -10.79 -2.77 10.40
C GLN A 162 -12.11 -3.54 10.40
N PRO A 163 -12.10 -4.81 9.94
CA PRO A 163 -13.25 -5.68 10.07
C PRO A 163 -13.74 -5.75 11.53
N LYS A 164 -15.06 -5.86 11.72
CA LYS A 164 -15.71 -5.94 13.06
C LYS A 164 -15.52 -4.71 13.96
N GLY A 165 -15.18 -3.54 13.38
CA GLY A 165 -15.05 -2.30 14.16
C GLY A 165 -13.87 -2.29 15.15
N GLN A 166 -12.84 -3.10 14.93
CA GLN A 166 -11.71 -3.25 15.85
C GLN A 166 -10.67 -2.11 15.77
N GLY A 167 -11.01 -1.00 15.11
CA GLY A 167 -10.14 0.14 14.91
C GLY A 167 -9.82 0.40 13.44
N LEU A 168 -8.65 0.96 13.18
CA LEU A 168 -8.22 1.40 11.85
C LEU A 168 -6.95 0.67 11.40
N ILE A 169 -6.83 0.45 10.10
CA ILE A 169 -5.57 0.12 9.41
C ILE A 169 -5.17 1.35 8.60
N ILE A 170 -3.96 1.80 8.78
CA ILE A 170 -3.39 2.91 8.04
C ILE A 170 -2.20 2.38 7.25
N ALA A 171 -2.22 2.64 5.95
CA ALA A 171 -1.11 2.35 5.05
C ALA A 171 -0.65 3.66 4.41
N GLU A 172 0.61 3.97 4.55
CA GLU A 172 1.19 5.23 4.10
C GLU A 172 2.42 4.98 3.26
N GLY A 173 2.55 5.74 2.17
CA GLY A 173 3.79 5.88 1.42
C GLY A 173 4.38 7.25 1.65
N PHE A 174 5.65 7.33 2.04
CA PHE A 174 6.36 8.60 2.17
C PHE A 174 7.72 8.57 1.46
N LEU A 175 8.10 9.71 0.93
CA LEU A 175 9.25 9.88 0.05
C LEU A 175 10.30 10.77 0.71
N TYR A 176 11.56 10.32 0.72
CA TYR A 176 12.71 11.16 0.98
C TYR A 176 13.56 11.24 -0.30
N ALA A 177 13.58 12.41 -0.95
CA ALA A 177 14.17 12.59 -2.27
C ALA A 177 14.67 14.03 -2.46
N PRO A 178 15.65 14.50 -1.65
CA PRO A 178 16.07 15.91 -1.66
C PRO A 178 16.65 16.34 -3.01
N GLU A 179 17.44 15.48 -3.66
CA GLU A 179 18.26 15.82 -4.82
C GLU A 179 17.75 15.23 -6.15
N THR A 180 16.51 14.72 -6.19
CA THR A 180 15.98 14.14 -7.42
C THR A 180 14.89 14.98 -8.08
N ASN A 181 14.95 15.10 -9.40
CA ASN A 181 13.90 15.73 -10.21
C ASN A 181 12.69 14.80 -10.43
N ASN A 182 12.77 13.55 -10.00
CA ASN A 182 11.80 12.48 -10.32
C ASN A 182 10.75 12.27 -9.22
N LYS A 183 10.58 13.23 -8.32
CA LYS A 183 9.71 13.12 -7.12
C LYS A 183 8.28 12.69 -7.45
N GLN A 184 7.70 13.25 -8.53
CA GLN A 184 6.33 12.93 -8.92
C GLN A 184 6.17 11.48 -9.40
N THR A 185 7.15 10.94 -10.12
CA THR A 185 7.15 9.53 -10.54
C THR A 185 7.25 8.60 -9.33
N LEU A 186 8.16 8.89 -8.39
CA LEU A 186 8.33 8.10 -7.18
C LEU A 186 7.06 8.15 -6.29
N LEU A 187 6.45 9.32 -6.17
CA LEU A 187 5.18 9.46 -5.44
C LEU A 187 4.03 8.68 -6.13
N SER A 188 4.00 8.68 -7.47
CA SER A 188 3.03 7.88 -8.23
C SER A 188 3.22 6.39 -8.02
N GLN A 189 4.47 5.90 -7.92
CA GLN A 189 4.75 4.51 -7.56
C GLN A 189 4.21 4.17 -6.16
N LEU A 190 4.44 5.03 -5.16
CA LEU A 190 3.89 4.85 -3.82
C LEU A 190 2.34 4.83 -3.83
N LYS A 191 1.71 5.74 -4.57
CA LYS A 191 0.23 5.73 -4.75
C LYS A 191 -0.26 4.42 -5.37
N THR A 192 0.47 3.88 -6.34
CA THR A 192 0.15 2.60 -7.00
C THR A 192 0.28 1.43 -6.02
N ILE A 193 1.36 1.39 -5.22
CA ILE A 193 1.54 0.40 -4.15
C ILE A 193 0.36 0.46 -3.17
N LEU A 194 0.01 1.63 -2.66
CA LEU A 194 -1.12 1.78 -1.74
C LEU A 194 -2.47 1.45 -2.39
N GLY A 195 -2.61 1.69 -3.70
CA GLY A 195 -3.81 1.35 -4.47
C GLY A 195 -3.99 -0.16 -4.69
N SER A 196 -2.95 -0.97 -4.51
CA SER A 196 -3.01 -2.44 -4.61
C SER A 196 -3.51 -3.10 -3.31
N ILE A 197 -3.65 -2.34 -2.23
CA ILE A 197 -4.04 -2.88 -0.92
C ILE A 197 -5.46 -3.44 -0.98
N ASN A 198 -5.58 -4.68 -0.50
CA ASN A 198 -6.87 -5.32 -0.30
C ASN A 198 -6.98 -5.81 1.17
N ILE A 199 -8.00 -5.32 1.84
CA ILE A 199 -8.39 -5.76 3.19
C ILE A 199 -9.44 -6.84 3.03
N LYS A 200 -9.06 -8.10 3.21
CA LYS A 200 -10.03 -9.19 3.19
C LYS A 200 -11.00 -9.00 4.36
N ASN A 201 -12.22 -8.60 4.06
CA ASN A 201 -13.32 -8.79 4.98
C ASN A 201 -13.53 -10.31 5.09
N ASN A 202 -13.06 -10.92 6.17
CA ASN A 202 -13.43 -12.30 6.52
C ASN A 202 -14.92 -12.34 6.94
N ASN A 203 -15.80 -11.88 6.06
CA ASN A 203 -17.23 -12.10 6.14
C ASN A 203 -17.52 -13.35 5.29
N GLY A 204 -17.21 -14.52 5.86
CA GLY A 204 -17.49 -15.76 5.14
C GLY A 204 -16.87 -16.98 5.82
N LYS A 205 -17.38 -17.36 6.98
CA LYS A 205 -17.81 -18.73 7.35
C LYS A 205 -18.56 -18.66 8.66
#